data_367eb520156e118cb25bc1d54aa4f004
#
_entry.id   367eb520156e118cb25bc1d54aa4f004
#
_cell.length_a   1.000
_cell.length_b   1.000
_cell.length_c   1.000
_cell.angle_alpha   90.00
_cell.angle_beta   90.00
_cell.angle_gamma   90.00
#
_symmetry.space_group_name_H-M   'P 1'
#
loop_
_entity.id
_entity.type
_entity.pdbx_description
1 polymer ?
#
loop_
_entity_poly.entity_id
_entity_poly.type
_entity_poly.pdbx_seq_one_letter_code
_entity_poly.pdbx_strand_id
1 'polypeptide(L)'
;IHVLTNKDTLDTRIVRFLDIYTDLSGRLSLEYTDPTVYPSVLSEYGVEADTIVVTCEATGRQESFDISDIIGYDMMSYYYYGTYTETDFDGESLLTSAIDGVLTGTTRTIYETTGHNETAVPISVGERFTRLHISLERINLLTDGGIPDDCSLLIINEPDEDLADDELDMILEYLAEGGQVIYNMAGELVDLPNFNTFCATYGMSVVDGMIGDTSRGHQNNPYLFFPEIDSSVDTASALTSDAMILFFAS
;
A
#
# COMPACT_ATOMS: atom_id res chain seq x y z
N ILE A 1 -7.77 22.67 0.32
CA ILE A 1 -8.58 21.46 0.49
C ILE A 1 -10.03 21.88 0.36
N HIS A 2 -10.72 21.36 -0.66
CA HIS A 2 -12.13 21.66 -0.93
C HIS A 2 -12.96 20.41 -0.67
N VAL A 3 -13.90 20.47 0.25
CA VAL A 3 -14.78 19.35 0.62
C VAL A 3 -16.14 19.59 -0.05
N LEU A 4 -16.45 18.83 -1.07
CA LEU A 4 -17.62 19.02 -1.93
C LEU A 4 -18.79 18.16 -1.44
N THR A 5 -19.33 18.54 -0.29
CA THR A 5 -20.48 17.89 0.34
C THR A 5 -21.17 18.84 1.31
N ASN A 6 -22.37 18.46 1.76
CA ASN A 6 -23.03 19.18 2.83
C ASN A 6 -22.37 18.88 4.18
N LYS A 7 -21.70 19.87 4.79
CA LYS A 7 -20.97 19.72 6.06
C LYS A 7 -21.85 19.18 7.20
N ASP A 8 -23.14 19.54 7.23
CA ASP A 8 -24.06 19.16 8.32
C ASP A 8 -24.43 17.68 8.28
N THR A 9 -24.28 17.02 7.13
CA THR A 9 -24.57 15.58 6.94
C THR A 9 -23.30 14.72 6.97
N LEU A 10 -22.12 15.36 6.94
CA LEU A 10 -20.83 14.66 6.96
C LEU A 10 -20.58 14.03 8.34
N ASP A 11 -19.94 12.85 8.36
CA ASP A 11 -19.53 12.19 9.62
C ASP A 11 -18.65 13.15 10.44
N THR A 12 -19.01 13.35 11.70
CA THR A 12 -18.34 14.30 12.59
C THR A 12 -16.87 13.95 12.83
N ARG A 13 -16.47 12.69 12.69
CA ARG A 13 -15.08 12.24 12.80
C ARG A 13 -14.26 12.77 11.62
N ILE A 14 -14.84 12.75 10.41
CA ILE A 14 -14.21 13.28 9.19
C ILE A 14 -14.05 14.79 9.32
N VAL A 15 -15.10 15.51 9.74
CA VAL A 15 -15.01 16.96 9.97
C VAL A 15 -13.89 17.28 10.96
N ARG A 16 -13.87 16.58 12.10
CA ARG A 16 -12.85 16.81 13.13
C ARG A 16 -11.45 16.48 12.64
N PHE A 17 -11.30 15.39 11.88
CA PHE A 17 -10.02 15.02 11.28
C PHE A 17 -9.49 16.12 10.36
N LEU A 18 -10.32 16.60 9.43
CA LEU A 18 -9.96 17.65 8.48
C LEU A 18 -9.58 18.97 9.18
N ASP A 19 -10.34 19.36 10.21
CA ASP A 19 -10.05 20.56 10.99
C ASP A 19 -8.69 20.42 11.70
N ILE A 20 -8.43 19.30 12.40
CA ILE A 20 -7.15 19.05 13.09
C ILE A 20 -5.99 18.99 12.08
N TYR A 21 -6.16 18.27 10.95
CA TYR A 21 -5.11 18.13 9.95
C TYR A 21 -4.73 19.48 9.35
N THR A 22 -5.71 20.33 9.06
CA THR A 22 -5.48 21.66 8.50
C THR A 22 -4.76 22.58 9.47
N ASP A 23 -5.06 22.46 10.77
CA ASP A 23 -4.40 23.23 11.84
C ASP A 23 -2.90 22.92 12.01
N LEU A 24 -2.42 21.77 11.48
CA LEU A 24 -1.00 21.39 11.53
C LEU A 24 -0.10 22.33 10.71
N SER A 25 -0.65 23.03 9.72
CA SER A 25 0.15 23.90 8.86
C SER A 25 -0.62 25.13 8.39
N GLY A 26 -0.07 26.31 8.63
CA GLY A 26 -0.60 27.56 8.08
C GLY A 26 -0.54 27.68 6.54
N ARG A 27 -0.06 26.64 5.85
CA ARG A 27 -0.08 26.55 4.38
C ARG A 27 -1.30 25.80 3.84
N LEU A 28 -2.07 25.17 4.72
CA LEU A 28 -3.29 24.46 4.38
C LEU A 28 -4.49 25.37 4.62
N SER A 29 -5.45 25.32 3.72
CA SER A 29 -6.76 25.94 3.88
C SER A 29 -7.85 24.90 3.64
N LEU A 30 -8.97 25.01 4.32
CA LEU A 30 -10.10 24.10 4.26
C LEU A 30 -11.37 24.85 3.94
N GLU A 31 -12.07 24.44 2.90
CA GLU A 31 -13.34 25.02 2.48
C GLU A 31 -14.37 23.91 2.26
N TYR A 32 -15.60 24.14 2.71
CA TYR A 32 -16.73 23.25 2.47
C TYR A 32 -17.70 23.94 1.50
N THR A 33 -18.06 23.23 0.43
CA THR A 33 -19.02 23.70 -0.56
C THR A 33 -20.10 22.64 -0.76
N ASP A 34 -21.35 22.99 -0.46
CA ASP A 34 -22.49 22.12 -0.72
C ASP A 34 -22.87 22.14 -2.21
N PRO A 35 -22.69 21.02 -2.95
CA PRO A 35 -23.00 20.96 -4.37
C PRO A 35 -24.50 21.05 -4.68
N THR A 36 -25.37 20.83 -3.69
CA THR A 36 -26.82 21.02 -3.88
C THR A 36 -27.19 22.50 -3.95
N VAL A 37 -26.37 23.37 -3.33
CA VAL A 37 -26.52 24.82 -3.36
C VAL A 37 -25.71 25.42 -4.51
N TYR A 38 -24.51 24.90 -4.76
CA TYR A 38 -23.57 25.38 -5.79
C TYR A 38 -23.14 24.27 -6.74
N PRO A 39 -24.04 23.77 -7.62
CA PRO A 39 -23.74 22.61 -8.49
C PRO A 39 -22.63 22.85 -9.51
N SER A 40 -22.29 24.10 -9.82
CA SER A 40 -21.21 24.44 -10.75
C SER A 40 -19.83 24.03 -10.23
N VAL A 41 -19.65 23.88 -8.92
CA VAL A 41 -18.38 23.47 -8.31
C VAL A 41 -17.91 22.09 -8.76
N LEU A 42 -18.84 21.16 -9.01
CA LEU A 42 -18.52 19.83 -9.51
C LEU A 42 -17.91 19.89 -10.92
N SER A 43 -18.47 20.73 -11.79
CA SER A 43 -17.93 20.94 -13.14
C SER A 43 -16.61 21.70 -13.13
N GLU A 44 -16.40 22.59 -12.17
CA GLU A 44 -15.16 23.37 -12.00
C GLU A 44 -13.98 22.45 -11.71
N TYR A 45 -14.17 21.50 -10.78
CA TYR A 45 -13.13 20.53 -10.41
C TYR A 45 -13.17 19.25 -11.25
N GLY A 46 -14.21 19.01 -12.05
CA GLY A 46 -14.35 17.80 -12.87
C GLY A 46 -14.58 16.54 -12.04
N VAL A 47 -15.26 16.65 -10.91
CA VAL A 47 -15.52 15.56 -9.95
C VAL A 47 -17.01 15.41 -9.65
N GLU A 48 -17.37 14.37 -8.93
CA GLU A 48 -18.73 14.15 -8.44
C GLU A 48 -18.92 14.74 -7.02
N ALA A 49 -20.16 14.71 -6.52
CA ALA A 49 -20.45 15.08 -5.13
C ALA A 49 -19.82 14.08 -4.16
N ASP A 50 -19.69 14.49 -2.89
CA ASP A 50 -19.04 13.71 -1.83
C ASP A 50 -17.56 13.39 -2.10
N THR A 51 -16.86 14.34 -2.72
CA THR A 51 -15.43 14.28 -3.05
C THR A 51 -14.65 15.33 -2.26
N ILE A 52 -13.43 14.99 -1.85
CA ILE A 52 -12.43 15.93 -1.37
C ILE A 52 -11.44 16.22 -2.49
N VAL A 53 -11.26 17.49 -2.80
CA VAL A 53 -10.32 17.97 -3.80
C VAL A 53 -9.19 18.72 -3.12
N VAL A 54 -7.96 18.36 -3.42
CA VAL A 54 -6.75 19.04 -2.98
C VAL A 54 -6.16 19.78 -4.16
N THR A 55 -5.90 21.08 -4.01
CA THR A 55 -5.28 21.90 -5.05
C THR A 55 -4.01 22.55 -4.54
N CYS A 56 -3.05 22.77 -5.41
CA CYS A 56 -1.85 23.53 -5.09
C CYS A 56 -1.67 24.68 -6.11
N GLU A 57 -1.83 25.93 -5.67
CA GLU A 57 -1.68 27.10 -6.54
C GLU A 57 -0.29 27.20 -7.16
N ALA A 58 0.76 26.81 -6.42
CA ALA A 58 2.14 26.90 -6.89
C ALA A 58 2.46 25.97 -8.06
N THR A 59 1.82 24.79 -8.11
CA THR A 59 2.04 23.79 -9.16
C THR A 59 0.91 23.77 -10.20
N GLY A 60 -0.24 24.33 -9.86
CA GLY A 60 -1.46 24.26 -10.67
C GLY A 60 -2.08 22.87 -10.73
N ARG A 61 -1.65 21.94 -9.87
CA ARG A 61 -2.12 20.56 -9.84
C ARG A 61 -3.32 20.40 -8.90
N GLN A 62 -4.06 19.35 -9.18
CA GLN A 62 -5.24 18.94 -8.43
C GLN A 62 -5.22 17.42 -8.29
N GLU A 63 -5.56 16.94 -7.09
CA GLU A 63 -5.84 15.55 -6.77
C GLU A 63 -7.19 15.45 -6.05
N SER A 64 -7.84 14.29 -6.13
CA SER A 64 -9.14 14.11 -5.49
C SER A 64 -9.35 12.66 -5.04
N PHE A 65 -10.19 12.48 -4.02
CA PHE A 65 -10.61 11.18 -3.53
C PHE A 65 -12.03 11.25 -2.94
N ASP A 66 -12.72 10.13 -2.94
CA ASP A 66 -14.10 10.07 -2.44
C ASP A 66 -14.13 10.08 -0.91
N ILE A 67 -15.12 10.77 -0.34
CA ILE A 67 -15.34 10.81 1.11
C ILE A 67 -15.66 9.40 1.65
N SER A 68 -16.30 8.55 0.85
CA SER A 68 -16.60 7.18 1.21
C SER A 68 -15.36 6.30 1.44
N ASP A 69 -14.20 6.69 0.89
CA ASP A 69 -12.95 5.96 1.06
C ASP A 69 -12.27 6.22 2.41
N ILE A 70 -12.71 7.25 3.14
CA ILE A 70 -12.11 7.63 4.43
C ILE A 70 -12.41 6.60 5.51
N ILE A 71 -13.62 6.02 5.50
CA ILE A 71 -14.04 5.02 6.49
C ILE A 71 -14.26 3.71 5.74
N GLY A 72 -13.42 2.73 5.99
CA GLY A 72 -13.52 1.39 5.42
C GLY A 72 -14.64 0.58 6.08
N TYR A 73 -15.28 -0.27 5.30
CA TYR A 73 -16.33 -1.18 5.77
C TYR A 73 -16.08 -2.60 5.29
N ASP A 74 -16.33 -3.57 6.18
CA ASP A 74 -16.35 -4.99 5.81
C ASP A 74 -17.62 -5.32 5.02
N MET A 75 -17.47 -5.34 3.70
CA MET A 75 -18.57 -5.68 2.79
C MET A 75 -19.05 -7.12 2.94
N MET A 76 -18.19 -8.05 3.41
CA MET A 76 -18.59 -9.44 3.66
C MET A 76 -19.52 -9.54 4.86
N SER A 77 -19.26 -8.79 5.93
CA SER A 77 -20.18 -8.67 7.06
C SER A 77 -21.54 -8.12 6.64
N TYR A 78 -21.57 -7.14 5.74
CA TYR A 78 -22.81 -6.63 5.19
C TYR A 78 -23.55 -7.69 4.37
N TYR A 79 -22.85 -8.41 3.50
CA TYR A 79 -23.44 -9.44 2.64
C TYR A 79 -24.04 -10.62 3.45
N TYR A 80 -23.32 -11.11 4.48
CA TYR A 80 -23.75 -12.27 5.25
C TYR A 80 -24.68 -11.94 6.42
N TYR A 81 -24.53 -10.78 7.06
CA TYR A 81 -25.21 -10.45 8.32
C TYR A 81 -26.08 -9.20 8.22
N GLY A 82 -26.02 -8.46 7.11
CA GLY A 82 -26.76 -7.21 6.92
C GLY A 82 -26.29 -6.06 7.81
N THR A 83 -25.07 -6.16 8.36
CA THR A 83 -24.50 -5.15 9.25
C THR A 83 -23.24 -4.55 8.64
N TYR A 84 -23.14 -3.22 8.64
CA TYR A 84 -21.90 -2.52 8.30
C TYR A 84 -20.95 -2.57 9.50
N THR A 85 -19.81 -3.20 9.33
CA THR A 85 -18.72 -3.19 10.32
C THR A 85 -17.60 -2.32 9.78
N GLU A 86 -17.27 -1.25 10.49
CA GLU A 86 -16.12 -0.39 10.14
C GLU A 86 -14.83 -1.16 10.37
N THR A 87 -13.88 -1.02 9.43
CA THR A 87 -12.58 -1.72 9.47
C THR A 87 -11.44 -0.78 9.78
N ASP A 88 -11.43 0.40 9.17
CA ASP A 88 -10.32 1.35 9.24
C ASP A 88 -10.79 2.80 9.04
N PHE A 89 -9.87 3.75 9.28
CA PHE A 89 -10.02 5.17 9.01
C PHE A 89 -8.78 5.65 8.23
N ASP A 90 -8.90 5.75 6.92
CA ASP A 90 -7.78 6.03 5.99
C ASP A 90 -7.60 7.52 5.65
N GLY A 91 -8.29 8.42 6.34
CA GLY A 91 -8.29 9.87 6.01
C GLY A 91 -6.91 10.51 5.97
N GLU A 92 -6.02 10.14 6.89
CA GLU A 92 -4.64 10.66 6.91
C GLU A 92 -3.85 10.22 5.68
N SER A 93 -3.91 8.95 5.34
CA SER A 93 -3.20 8.38 4.20
C SER A 93 -3.67 9.00 2.88
N LEU A 94 -4.99 9.09 2.69
CA LEU A 94 -5.60 9.67 1.48
C LEU A 94 -5.24 11.16 1.33
N LEU A 95 -5.41 11.95 2.39
CA LEU A 95 -5.14 13.37 2.34
C LEU A 95 -3.66 13.69 2.17
N THR A 96 -2.78 12.96 2.87
CA THR A 96 -1.33 13.12 2.74
C THR A 96 -0.85 12.73 1.34
N SER A 97 -1.38 11.64 0.78
CA SER A 97 -1.06 11.22 -0.59
C SER A 97 -1.52 12.24 -1.63
N ALA A 98 -2.73 12.78 -1.49
CA ALA A 98 -3.23 13.82 -2.39
C ALA A 98 -2.40 15.11 -2.30
N ILE A 99 -1.97 15.49 -1.08
CA ILE A 99 -1.07 16.65 -0.89
C ILE A 99 0.30 16.38 -1.54
N ASP A 100 0.88 15.20 -1.36
CA ASP A 100 2.14 14.81 -2.02
C ASP A 100 1.98 14.85 -3.56
N GLY A 101 0.91 14.30 -4.09
CA GLY A 101 0.60 14.31 -5.51
C GLY A 101 0.54 15.72 -6.11
N VAL A 102 -0.17 16.67 -5.47
CA VAL A 102 -0.23 18.04 -5.98
C VAL A 102 1.10 18.80 -5.84
N LEU A 103 1.95 18.43 -4.88
CA LEU A 103 3.26 19.06 -4.69
C LEU A 103 4.32 18.50 -5.65
N THR A 104 4.44 17.19 -5.74
CA THR A 104 5.51 16.52 -6.47
C THR A 104 5.11 16.18 -7.92
N GLY A 105 3.85 15.84 -8.15
CA GLY A 105 3.31 15.39 -9.43
C GLY A 105 3.83 14.03 -9.86
N THR A 106 4.45 13.31 -8.96
CA THR A 106 4.92 11.95 -9.20
C THR A 106 3.87 10.96 -8.72
N THR A 107 3.27 10.25 -9.65
CA THR A 107 2.60 8.98 -9.34
C THR A 107 3.72 7.98 -9.07
N ARG A 108 3.71 7.36 -7.91
CA ARG A 108 4.66 6.27 -7.63
C ARG A 108 4.17 5.03 -8.33
N THR A 109 5.03 4.40 -9.11
CA THR A 109 4.72 3.12 -9.74
C THR A 109 5.44 2.00 -9.00
N ILE A 110 4.68 1.01 -8.57
CA ILE A 110 5.17 -0.25 -8.02
C ILE A 110 5.02 -1.30 -9.12
N TYR A 111 6.04 -2.10 -9.32
CA TYR A 111 5.99 -3.21 -10.25
C TYR A 111 6.00 -4.53 -9.52
N GLU A 112 5.07 -5.44 -9.85
CA GLU A 112 5.15 -6.85 -9.46
C GLU A 112 5.72 -7.68 -10.61
N THR A 113 6.69 -8.54 -10.33
CA THR A 113 7.30 -9.41 -11.32
C THR A 113 6.34 -10.50 -11.77
N THR A 114 6.55 -10.97 -12.99
CA THR A 114 5.85 -12.10 -13.60
C THR A 114 6.82 -12.90 -14.45
N GLY A 115 6.59 -14.18 -14.59
CA GLY A 115 7.41 -15.07 -15.42
C GLY A 115 8.01 -16.27 -14.68
N HIS A 116 7.90 -16.26 -13.33
CA HIS A 116 8.43 -17.30 -12.44
C HIS A 116 7.34 -17.90 -11.56
N ASN A 117 6.10 -17.94 -12.09
CA ASN A 117 4.88 -18.41 -11.43
C ASN A 117 4.56 -17.67 -10.11
N GLU A 118 4.93 -16.40 -10.02
CA GLU A 118 4.69 -15.59 -8.83
C GLU A 118 3.20 -15.53 -8.46
N THR A 119 2.94 -15.53 -7.18
CA THR A 119 1.61 -15.23 -6.64
C THR A 119 1.31 -13.74 -6.80
N ALA A 120 0.22 -13.42 -7.47
CA ALA A 120 -0.16 -12.01 -7.67
C ALA A 120 -0.44 -11.29 -6.35
N VAL A 121 -0.07 -10.02 -6.27
CA VAL A 121 -0.44 -9.15 -5.16
C VAL A 121 -1.97 -9.18 -4.99
N PRO A 122 -2.49 -9.42 -3.77
CA PRO A 122 -3.93 -9.49 -3.53
C PRO A 122 -4.68 -8.24 -4.01
N ILE A 123 -5.85 -8.44 -4.61
CA ILE A 123 -6.70 -7.35 -5.15
C ILE A 123 -6.93 -6.26 -4.08
N SER A 124 -7.18 -6.66 -2.83
CA SER A 124 -7.39 -5.72 -1.71
C SER A 124 -6.18 -4.82 -1.42
N VAL A 125 -4.97 -5.31 -1.69
CA VAL A 125 -3.73 -4.51 -1.57
C VAL A 125 -3.60 -3.57 -2.76
N GLY A 126 -3.89 -4.05 -3.97
CA GLY A 126 -3.92 -3.21 -5.18
C GLY A 126 -4.95 -2.08 -5.09
N GLU A 127 -6.13 -2.35 -4.56
CA GLU A 127 -7.14 -1.31 -4.30
C GLU A 127 -6.66 -0.26 -3.28
N ARG A 128 -5.89 -0.67 -2.26
CA ARG A 128 -5.25 0.29 -1.34
C ARG A 128 -4.20 1.15 -2.03
N PHE A 129 -3.39 0.57 -2.90
CA PHE A 129 -2.42 1.33 -3.69
C PHE A 129 -3.14 2.36 -4.57
N THR A 130 -4.20 1.98 -5.25
CA THR A 130 -5.01 2.90 -6.08
C THR A 130 -5.55 4.08 -5.26
N ARG A 131 -6.09 3.82 -4.06
CA ARG A 131 -6.56 4.89 -3.15
C ARG A 131 -5.44 5.83 -2.70
N LEU A 132 -4.20 5.35 -2.63
CA LEU A 132 -3.02 6.12 -2.27
C LEU A 132 -2.35 6.79 -3.48
N HIS A 133 -3.00 6.81 -4.65
CA HIS A 133 -2.43 7.29 -5.92
C HIS A 133 -1.10 6.60 -6.28
N ILE A 134 -0.98 5.31 -5.95
CA ILE A 134 0.13 4.45 -6.32
C ILE A 134 -0.35 3.53 -7.44
N SER A 135 0.35 3.51 -8.57
CA SER A 135 0.11 2.54 -9.64
C SER A 135 0.77 1.21 -9.30
N LEU A 136 0.06 0.10 -9.52
CA LEU A 136 0.62 -1.25 -9.46
C LEU A 136 0.57 -1.83 -10.87
N GLU A 137 1.74 -2.06 -11.45
CA GLU A 137 1.93 -2.59 -12.79
C GLU A 137 2.58 -3.96 -12.72
N ARG A 138 2.39 -4.76 -13.77
CA ARG A 138 3.04 -6.06 -13.92
C ARG A 138 4.17 -5.99 -14.92
N ILE A 139 5.26 -6.68 -14.62
CA ILE A 139 6.43 -6.70 -15.49
C ILE A 139 7.04 -8.10 -15.59
N ASN A 140 7.41 -8.48 -16.81
CA ASN A 140 8.32 -9.59 -17.05
C ASN A 140 9.67 -9.02 -17.48
N LEU A 141 10.69 -9.18 -16.65
CA LEU A 141 11.98 -8.51 -16.82
C LEU A 141 12.65 -8.82 -18.18
N LEU A 142 12.50 -10.04 -18.70
CA LEU A 142 13.10 -10.43 -19.96
C LEU A 142 12.34 -9.90 -21.18
N THR A 143 10.99 -9.95 -21.14
CA THR A 143 10.18 -9.61 -22.31
C THR A 143 9.91 -8.13 -22.43
N ASP A 144 9.86 -7.42 -21.31
CA ASP A 144 9.53 -5.99 -21.28
C ASP A 144 10.77 -5.09 -21.26
N GLY A 145 11.96 -5.68 -21.25
CA GLY A 145 13.23 -4.98 -21.45
C GLY A 145 13.89 -4.46 -20.18
N GLY A 146 13.57 -5.02 -19.03
CA GLY A 146 14.17 -4.70 -17.74
C GLY A 146 13.26 -3.87 -16.84
N ILE A 147 13.80 -3.40 -15.73
CA ILE A 147 13.07 -2.61 -14.71
C ILE A 147 12.97 -1.16 -15.22
N PRO A 148 11.75 -0.57 -15.29
CA PRO A 148 11.56 0.81 -15.73
C PRO A 148 12.19 1.85 -14.79
N ASP A 149 12.60 2.99 -15.34
CA ASP A 149 13.20 4.10 -14.58
C ASP A 149 12.26 4.71 -13.52
N ASP A 150 10.95 4.58 -13.70
CA ASP A 150 9.93 5.06 -12.77
C ASP A 150 9.55 4.04 -11.70
N CYS A 151 10.23 2.89 -11.66
CA CYS A 151 10.01 1.86 -10.64
C CYS A 151 10.42 2.39 -9.26
N SER A 152 9.43 2.66 -8.42
CA SER A 152 9.65 3.08 -7.04
C SER A 152 9.87 1.91 -6.09
N LEU A 153 9.31 0.74 -6.42
CA LEU A 153 9.40 -0.49 -5.66
C LEU A 153 9.14 -1.68 -6.58
N LEU A 154 9.99 -2.68 -6.53
CA LEU A 154 9.80 -3.97 -7.19
C LEU A 154 9.31 -4.99 -6.16
N ILE A 155 8.21 -5.68 -6.47
CA ILE A 155 7.67 -6.77 -5.66
C ILE A 155 7.91 -8.08 -6.39
N ILE A 156 8.59 -9.01 -5.73
CA ILE A 156 8.80 -10.40 -6.17
C ILE A 156 8.07 -11.27 -5.15
N ASN A 157 6.96 -11.85 -5.56
CA ASN A 157 6.04 -12.48 -4.61
C ASN A 157 5.90 -13.98 -4.85
N GLU A 158 6.52 -14.77 -3.99
CA GLU A 158 6.42 -16.24 -3.97
C GLU A 158 6.73 -16.90 -5.32
N PRO A 159 7.89 -16.61 -5.96
CA PRO A 159 8.28 -17.32 -7.18
C PRO A 159 8.55 -18.80 -6.89
N ASP A 160 8.14 -19.69 -7.79
CA ASP A 160 8.44 -21.13 -7.72
C ASP A 160 9.39 -21.59 -8.85
N GLU A 161 9.74 -20.70 -9.76
CA GLU A 161 10.78 -20.87 -10.78
C GLU A 161 11.92 -19.88 -10.55
N ASP A 162 13.17 -20.28 -10.84
CA ASP A 162 14.33 -19.42 -10.58
C ASP A 162 14.49 -18.32 -11.64
N LEU A 163 15.15 -17.23 -11.25
CA LEU A 163 15.56 -16.16 -12.16
C LEU A 163 16.54 -16.68 -13.20
N ALA A 164 16.47 -16.13 -14.42
CA ALA A 164 17.61 -16.21 -15.33
C ALA A 164 18.77 -15.33 -14.84
N ASP A 165 20.01 -15.63 -15.29
CA ASP A 165 21.19 -14.86 -14.90
C ASP A 165 21.04 -13.37 -15.26
N ASP A 166 20.48 -13.07 -16.44
CA ASP A 166 20.27 -11.69 -16.90
C ASP A 166 19.25 -10.95 -16.01
N GLU A 167 18.25 -11.62 -15.48
CA GLU A 167 17.25 -11.02 -14.56
C GLU A 167 17.86 -10.73 -13.19
N LEU A 168 18.68 -11.64 -12.68
CA LEU A 168 19.42 -11.40 -11.46
C LEU A 168 20.30 -10.16 -11.59
N ASP A 169 21.02 -10.04 -12.73
CA ASP A 169 21.87 -8.88 -12.99
C ASP A 169 21.06 -7.58 -13.03
N MET A 170 19.89 -7.57 -13.69
CA MET A 170 18.97 -6.41 -13.74
C MET A 170 18.50 -5.99 -12.33
N ILE A 171 18.13 -6.95 -11.49
CA ILE A 171 17.69 -6.67 -10.11
C ILE A 171 18.84 -6.11 -9.27
N LEU A 172 20.04 -6.68 -9.39
CA LEU A 172 21.22 -6.21 -8.66
C LEU A 172 21.64 -4.82 -9.10
N GLU A 173 21.56 -4.50 -10.39
CA GLU A 173 21.86 -3.16 -10.92
C GLU A 173 20.83 -2.14 -10.40
N TYR A 174 19.53 -2.44 -10.48
CA TYR A 174 18.49 -1.60 -9.93
C TYR A 174 18.69 -1.29 -8.44
N LEU A 175 19.06 -2.28 -7.64
CA LEU A 175 19.36 -2.08 -6.22
C LEU A 175 20.65 -1.27 -5.99
N ALA A 176 21.66 -1.45 -6.83
CA ALA A 176 22.90 -0.66 -6.74
C ALA A 176 22.69 0.83 -7.06
N GLU A 177 21.67 1.15 -7.86
CA GLU A 177 21.24 2.51 -8.17
C GLU A 177 20.30 3.11 -7.11
N GLY A 178 19.97 2.36 -6.06
CA GLY A 178 19.14 2.81 -4.95
C GLY A 178 17.68 2.37 -5.04
N GLY A 179 17.38 1.44 -5.94
CA GLY A 179 16.07 0.81 -6.06
C GLY A 179 15.67 0.04 -4.79
N GLN A 180 14.40 -0.27 -4.68
CA GLN A 180 13.82 -0.97 -3.52
C GLN A 180 13.13 -2.26 -3.97
N VAL A 181 13.35 -3.35 -3.23
CA VAL A 181 12.74 -4.65 -3.52
C VAL A 181 12.07 -5.21 -2.28
N ILE A 182 10.85 -5.71 -2.43
CA ILE A 182 10.22 -6.64 -1.50
C ILE A 182 10.27 -8.02 -2.14
N TYR A 183 10.95 -8.94 -1.49
CA TYR A 183 10.99 -10.35 -1.88
C TYR A 183 10.30 -11.20 -0.82
N ASN A 184 9.20 -11.81 -1.19
CA ASN A 184 8.51 -12.82 -0.40
C ASN A 184 8.87 -14.19 -0.97
N MET A 185 9.45 -15.03 -0.14
CA MET A 185 9.80 -16.41 -0.55
C MET A 185 8.54 -17.26 -0.63
N ALA A 186 8.51 -18.19 -1.60
CA ALA A 186 7.48 -19.21 -1.67
C ALA A 186 7.53 -20.11 -0.41
N GLY A 187 6.34 -20.57 0.00
CA GLY A 187 6.22 -21.42 1.19
C GLY A 187 6.72 -22.85 0.97
N GLU A 188 6.97 -23.29 -0.25
CA GLU A 188 7.54 -24.60 -0.58
C GLU A 188 9.05 -24.48 -0.80
N LEU A 189 9.79 -25.52 -0.39
CA LEU A 189 11.23 -25.59 -0.63
C LEU A 189 11.49 -25.86 -2.12
N VAL A 190 11.72 -24.81 -2.86
CA VAL A 190 12.13 -24.87 -4.26
C VAL A 190 13.61 -24.49 -4.34
N ASP A 191 14.38 -25.20 -5.17
CA ASP A 191 15.78 -24.85 -5.41
C ASP A 191 15.86 -23.65 -6.37
N LEU A 192 16.14 -22.49 -5.84
CA LEU A 192 16.21 -21.21 -6.54
C LEU A 192 17.62 -20.60 -6.40
N PRO A 193 18.64 -21.13 -7.10
CA PRO A 193 20.04 -20.73 -6.93
C PRO A 193 20.31 -19.24 -7.21
N ASN A 194 19.63 -18.61 -8.16
CA ASN A 194 19.78 -17.19 -8.44
C ASN A 194 19.10 -16.32 -7.38
N PHE A 195 17.93 -16.70 -6.88
CA PHE A 195 17.34 -16.05 -5.71
C PHE A 195 18.19 -16.23 -4.45
N ASN A 196 18.81 -17.39 -4.26
CA ASN A 196 19.77 -17.59 -3.16
C ASN A 196 20.98 -16.68 -3.31
N THR A 197 21.50 -16.48 -4.53
CA THR A 197 22.59 -15.55 -4.83
C THR A 197 22.17 -14.11 -4.55
N PHE A 198 20.96 -13.72 -4.94
CA PHE A 198 20.37 -12.43 -4.61
C PHE A 198 20.34 -12.20 -3.10
N CYS A 199 19.79 -13.12 -2.32
CA CYS A 199 19.77 -13.06 -0.86
C CYS A 199 21.17 -12.98 -0.24
N ALA A 200 22.12 -13.77 -0.76
CA ALA A 200 23.50 -13.79 -0.27
C ALA A 200 24.24 -12.46 -0.45
N THR A 201 23.90 -11.66 -1.47
CA THR A 201 24.45 -10.33 -1.68
C THR A 201 24.17 -9.39 -0.49
N TYR A 202 23.07 -9.61 0.22
CA TYR A 202 22.67 -8.89 1.43
C TYR A 202 22.99 -9.63 2.72
N GLY A 203 23.80 -10.68 2.66
CA GLY A 203 24.21 -11.47 3.82
C GLY A 203 23.11 -12.38 4.38
N MET A 204 22.07 -12.63 3.60
CA MET A 204 20.97 -13.55 3.95
C MET A 204 21.22 -14.92 3.32
N SER A 205 20.82 -15.98 4.00
CA SER A 205 20.86 -17.35 3.45
C SER A 205 19.57 -18.07 3.78
N VAL A 206 19.09 -18.83 2.80
CA VAL A 206 17.95 -19.72 3.00
C VAL A 206 18.44 -20.98 3.71
N VAL A 207 17.70 -21.43 4.71
CA VAL A 207 18.01 -22.65 5.48
C VAL A 207 16.87 -23.63 5.27
N ASP A 208 17.23 -24.84 4.88
CA ASP A 208 16.25 -25.93 4.75
C ASP A 208 15.64 -26.26 6.11
N GLY A 209 14.33 -26.35 6.17
CA GLY A 209 13.61 -26.77 7.36
C GLY A 209 12.35 -25.96 7.63
N MET A 210 11.61 -26.44 8.62
CA MET A 210 10.41 -25.75 9.10
C MET A 210 10.73 -25.01 10.41
N ILE A 211 10.27 -23.78 10.50
CA ILE A 211 10.38 -23.00 11.74
C ILE A 211 9.17 -23.34 12.61
N GLY A 212 9.42 -23.65 13.89
CA GLY A 212 8.35 -23.93 14.83
C GLY A 212 8.62 -23.31 16.19
N ASP A 213 7.57 -22.78 16.83
CA ASP A 213 7.62 -22.27 18.21
C ASP A 213 6.55 -22.97 19.06
N THR A 214 6.99 -23.84 19.96
CA THR A 214 6.08 -24.56 20.86
C THR A 214 5.54 -23.68 21.99
N SER A 215 6.14 -22.53 22.24
CA SER A 215 5.74 -21.61 23.31
C SER A 215 4.69 -20.60 22.87
N ARG A 216 4.67 -20.26 21.56
CA ARG A 216 3.79 -19.24 20.96
C ARG A 216 2.88 -19.82 19.88
N GLY A 217 2.80 -21.16 19.78
CA GLY A 217 1.95 -21.85 18.80
C GLY A 217 0.47 -21.50 18.97
N HIS A 218 -0.17 -21.12 17.86
CA HIS A 218 -1.61 -20.91 17.82
C HIS A 218 -2.34 -22.26 17.86
N GLN A 219 -3.34 -22.41 18.74
CA GLN A 219 -4.14 -23.64 18.89
C GLN A 219 -3.30 -24.93 19.07
N ASN A 220 -2.17 -24.82 19.80
CA ASN A 220 -1.21 -25.92 20.00
C ASN A 220 -0.50 -26.41 18.73
N ASN A 221 -0.53 -25.65 17.65
CA ASN A 221 0.24 -25.92 16.44
C ASN A 221 1.56 -25.13 16.49
N PRO A 222 2.73 -25.77 16.66
CA PRO A 222 4.00 -25.06 16.75
C PRO A 222 4.43 -24.43 15.42
N TYR A 223 3.89 -24.87 14.28
CA TYR A 223 4.18 -24.32 12.94
C TYR A 223 3.29 -23.14 12.57
N LEU A 224 2.35 -22.79 13.43
CA LEU A 224 1.47 -21.65 13.32
C LEU A 224 1.63 -20.83 14.59
N PHE A 225 2.44 -19.78 14.57
CA PHE A 225 2.83 -19.08 15.78
C PHE A 225 2.83 -17.57 15.64
N PHE A 226 2.80 -16.87 16.78
CA PHE A 226 2.90 -15.42 16.85
C PHE A 226 4.34 -15.02 17.17
N PRO A 227 5.13 -14.53 16.20
CA PRO A 227 6.48 -14.09 16.43
C PRO A 227 6.52 -12.87 17.36
N GLU A 228 7.64 -12.67 18.03
CA GLU A 228 7.89 -11.43 18.76
C GLU A 228 8.31 -10.34 17.76
N ILE A 229 7.61 -9.23 17.81
CA ILE A 229 7.90 -8.10 16.95
C ILE A 229 8.90 -7.19 17.68
N ASP A 230 10.07 -6.99 17.08
CA ASP A 230 11.02 -6.00 17.57
C ASP A 230 10.63 -4.60 17.06
N SER A 231 9.82 -3.90 17.86
CA SER A 231 9.38 -2.54 17.55
C SER A 231 10.49 -1.48 17.65
N SER A 232 11.72 -1.85 18.02
CA SER A 232 12.87 -0.94 17.99
C SER A 232 13.44 -0.73 16.59
N VAL A 233 13.04 -1.58 15.66
CA VAL A 233 13.39 -1.44 14.22
C VAL A 233 12.40 -0.50 13.55
N ASP A 234 12.89 0.50 12.81
CA ASP A 234 12.07 1.53 12.17
C ASP A 234 10.92 0.95 11.32
N THR A 235 11.17 -0.11 10.56
CA THR A 235 10.16 -0.78 9.72
C THR A 235 9.07 -1.47 10.52
N ALA A 236 9.33 -1.84 11.78
CA ALA A 236 8.38 -2.49 12.67
C ALA A 236 7.85 -1.56 13.78
N SER A 237 8.32 -0.31 13.84
CA SER A 237 7.98 0.65 14.90
C SER A 237 6.49 0.99 14.98
N ALA A 238 5.79 0.91 13.84
CA ALA A 238 4.34 1.12 13.77
C ALA A 238 3.53 -0.11 14.20
N LEU A 239 4.17 -1.29 14.33
CA LEU A 239 3.52 -2.52 14.77
C LEU A 239 3.53 -2.53 16.30
N THR A 240 2.36 -2.41 16.90
CA THR A 240 2.22 -2.48 18.36
C THR A 240 2.17 -3.93 18.84
N SER A 241 2.34 -4.15 20.14
CA SER A 241 2.21 -5.48 20.77
C SER A 241 0.84 -6.14 20.56
N ASP A 242 -0.15 -5.37 20.15
CA ASP A 242 -1.50 -5.84 19.87
C ASP A 242 -1.67 -6.28 18.39
N ALA A 243 -0.70 -6.01 17.53
CA ALA A 243 -0.67 -6.52 16.17
C ALA A 243 -0.29 -8.00 16.19
N MET A 244 -1.30 -8.87 16.11
CA MET A 244 -1.07 -10.31 15.99
C MET A 244 -0.76 -10.64 14.53
N ILE A 245 0.52 -10.89 14.23
CA ILE A 245 0.95 -11.43 12.95
C ILE A 245 1.06 -12.93 13.11
N LEU A 246 0.26 -13.66 12.37
CA LEU A 246 0.29 -15.11 12.35
C LEU A 246 1.29 -15.56 11.28
N PHE A 247 2.32 -16.27 11.71
CA PHE A 247 3.33 -16.82 10.83
C PHE A 247 3.03 -18.29 10.52
N PHE A 248 2.95 -18.63 9.24
CA PHE A 248 2.89 -19.99 8.76
C PHE A 248 4.32 -20.42 8.41
N ALA A 249 4.82 -21.44 9.10
CA ALA A 249 6.03 -22.10 8.67
C ALA A 249 5.62 -23.19 7.67
N SER A 250 5.89 -23.00 6.42
CA SER A 250 5.76 -24.04 5.38
C SER A 250 7.10 -24.70 5.13
#